data_fae25680ea00888f97bb332d5ff4f9c7
#
_entry.id   fae25680ea00888f97bb332d5ff4f9c7
#
_cell.length_a   1.000
_cell.length_b   1.000
_cell.length_c   1.000
_cell.angle_alpha   90.00
_cell.angle_beta   90.00
_cell.angle_gamma   90.00
#
_symmetry.space_group_name_H-M   'P 1'
#
loop_
_entity.id
_entity.type
_entity.pdbx_description
1 polymer ?
#
loop_
_entity_poly.entity_id
_entity_poly.type
_entity_poly.pdbx_seq_one_letter_code
_entity_poly.pdbx_strand_id
1 'polypeptide(L)'
;MSDSPDSPPNGTAFANPAVPVDLAAAAAALPDMWAPRVVAAVNGQYVKVARVQGEFVWHDHAAEDELFLVLRGRLRLDFEDRPAVTLGPGECYAVPRGVRHRPVAEAEVLLALFEPAATRHTGDVVTDRTRTVAEQLGA
;
A
#
# COMPACT_ATOMS: atom_id res chain seq x y z
N MET A 1 -11.98 12.78 23.41
CA MET A 1 -11.55 13.01 22.03
C MET A 1 -12.39 12.13 21.12
N SER A 2 -12.96 12.71 20.08
CA SER A 2 -13.66 11.92 19.09
C SER A 2 -12.65 11.13 18.26
N ASP A 3 -12.87 9.84 18.08
CA ASP A 3 -12.08 9.06 17.16
C ASP A 3 -12.30 9.57 15.75
N SER A 4 -11.22 9.86 15.04
CA SER A 4 -11.29 10.13 13.61
C SER A 4 -11.80 8.87 12.90
N PRO A 5 -12.63 8.99 11.84
CA PRO A 5 -13.01 7.82 11.05
C PRO A 5 -11.79 7.11 10.43
N ASP A 6 -10.64 7.77 10.40
CA ASP A 6 -9.39 7.21 9.88
C ASP A 6 -8.53 6.53 10.98
N SER A 7 -8.98 6.57 12.22
CA SER A 7 -8.26 5.91 13.32
C SER A 7 -8.48 4.40 13.28
N PRO A 8 -7.44 3.60 13.55
CA PRO A 8 -7.62 2.16 13.65
C PRO A 8 -8.56 1.81 14.81
N PRO A 9 -9.24 0.65 14.77
CA PRO A 9 -10.08 0.21 15.88
C PRO A 9 -9.30 0.16 17.19
N ASN A 10 -10.01 0.39 18.30
CA ASN A 10 -9.42 0.30 19.64
C ASN A 10 -8.65 -1.02 19.80
N GLY A 11 -7.42 -0.93 20.30
CA GLY A 11 -6.55 -2.07 20.53
C GLY A 11 -5.75 -2.50 19.31
N THR A 12 -5.92 -1.84 18.14
CA THR A 12 -5.17 -2.17 16.91
C THR A 12 -4.28 -1.02 16.44
N ALA A 13 -4.08 0.01 17.28
CA ALA A 13 -3.17 1.10 16.97
C ALA A 13 -1.74 0.55 16.79
N PHE A 14 -1.09 0.91 15.68
CA PHE A 14 0.27 0.45 15.40
C PHE A 14 1.27 1.18 16.30
N ALA A 15 2.12 0.41 16.97
CA ALA A 15 3.23 0.94 17.75
C ALA A 15 4.50 0.90 16.88
N ASN A 16 5.10 2.07 16.64
CA ASN A 16 6.34 2.13 15.87
C ASN A 16 7.46 1.37 16.59
N PRO A 17 8.29 0.61 15.83
CA PRO A 17 9.44 -0.07 16.43
C PRO A 17 10.46 0.96 16.92
N ALA A 18 11.25 0.55 17.93
CA ALA A 18 12.30 1.40 18.51
C ALA A 18 13.59 1.42 17.67
N VAL A 19 13.64 0.64 16.60
CA VAL A 19 14.81 0.52 15.70
C VAL A 19 14.38 0.89 14.28
N PRO A 20 15.34 1.32 13.43
CA PRO A 20 15.03 1.58 12.03
C PRO A 20 14.47 0.33 11.32
N VAL A 21 13.58 0.56 10.36
CA VAL A 21 13.01 -0.49 9.54
C VAL A 21 13.68 -0.44 8.16
N ASP A 22 14.27 -1.55 7.75
CA ASP A 22 14.74 -1.73 6.38
C ASP A 22 13.53 -2.12 5.52
N LEU A 23 13.03 -1.17 4.73
CA LEU A 23 11.80 -1.37 3.96
C LEU A 23 11.94 -2.51 2.93
N ALA A 24 13.08 -2.56 2.23
CA ALA A 24 13.30 -3.60 1.21
C ALA A 24 13.37 -4.99 1.86
N ALA A 25 14.08 -5.13 2.98
CA ALA A 25 14.17 -6.38 3.70
C ALA A 25 12.80 -6.81 4.24
N ALA A 26 12.03 -5.88 4.80
CA ALA A 26 10.69 -6.15 5.30
C ALA A 26 9.75 -6.62 4.19
N ALA A 27 9.80 -5.97 3.03
CA ALA A 27 8.98 -6.37 1.88
C ALA A 27 9.39 -7.75 1.36
N ALA A 28 10.69 -8.03 1.24
CA ALA A 28 11.21 -9.31 0.74
C ALA A 28 10.83 -10.47 1.64
N ALA A 29 10.66 -10.23 2.94
CA ALA A 29 10.32 -11.27 3.92
C ALA A 29 8.82 -11.61 3.96
N LEU A 30 7.96 -10.89 3.25
CA LEU A 30 6.52 -11.14 3.25
C LEU A 30 6.22 -12.49 2.58
N PRO A 31 5.37 -13.33 3.21
CA PRO A 31 5.07 -14.64 2.67
C PRO A 31 4.16 -14.61 1.44
N ASP A 32 3.29 -13.60 1.35
CA ASP A 32 2.26 -13.53 0.31
C ASP A 32 2.46 -12.33 -0.61
N MET A 33 2.18 -12.54 -1.89
CA MET A 33 2.11 -11.46 -2.87
C MET A 33 0.85 -10.64 -2.65
N TRP A 34 0.91 -9.33 -2.93
CA TRP A 34 -0.24 -8.42 -2.87
C TRP A 34 -0.90 -8.36 -1.48
N ALA A 35 -0.14 -8.61 -0.43
CA ALA A 35 -0.63 -8.58 0.94
C ALA A 35 0.18 -7.56 1.76
N PRO A 36 -0.17 -6.28 1.72
CA PRO A 36 0.61 -5.23 2.39
C PRO A 36 0.68 -5.44 3.90
N ARG A 37 1.82 -5.05 4.47
CA ARG A 37 2.03 -5.07 5.91
C ARG A 37 2.46 -3.69 6.38
N VAL A 38 1.84 -3.19 7.45
CA VAL A 38 2.21 -1.92 8.07
C VAL A 38 3.53 -2.10 8.80
N VAL A 39 4.48 -1.19 8.57
CA VAL A 39 5.81 -1.20 9.22
C VAL A 39 6.09 0.07 10.01
N ALA A 40 5.37 1.15 9.76
CA ALA A 40 5.49 2.40 10.50
C ALA A 40 4.20 3.21 10.41
N ALA A 41 4.03 4.12 11.34
CA ALA A 41 2.91 5.06 11.35
C ALA A 41 3.43 6.47 11.63
N VAL A 42 2.88 7.47 10.93
CA VAL A 42 3.22 8.87 11.13
C VAL A 42 2.01 9.74 10.80
N ASN A 43 1.58 10.57 11.76
CA ASN A 43 0.52 11.57 11.57
C ASN A 43 -0.76 11.03 10.90
N GLY A 44 -1.24 9.88 11.37
CA GLY A 44 -2.45 9.26 10.80
C GLY A 44 -2.23 8.53 9.48
N GLN A 45 -0.99 8.49 8.99
CA GLN A 45 -0.61 7.74 7.80
C GLN A 45 0.10 6.45 8.20
N TYR A 46 -0.08 5.40 7.41
CA TYR A 46 0.71 4.19 7.53
C TYR A 46 1.74 4.12 6.41
N VAL A 47 2.94 3.66 6.77
CA VAL A 47 3.93 3.17 5.82
C VAL A 47 3.74 1.65 5.74
N LYS A 48 3.41 1.17 4.55
CA LYS A 48 3.21 -0.26 4.29
C LYS A 48 4.26 -0.74 3.31
N VAL A 49 4.61 -2.01 3.41
CA VAL A 49 5.45 -2.67 2.40
C VAL A 49 4.68 -3.81 1.77
N ALA A 50 5.01 -4.11 0.53
CA ALA A 50 4.39 -5.21 -0.20
C ALA A 50 5.40 -5.83 -1.16
N ARG A 51 5.18 -7.12 -1.42
CA ARG A 51 5.89 -7.89 -2.43
C ARG A 51 4.86 -8.26 -3.49
N VAL A 52 5.11 -7.88 -4.74
CA VAL A 52 4.09 -7.99 -5.79
C VAL A 52 4.67 -8.58 -7.06
N GLN A 53 3.84 -9.31 -7.80
CA GLN A 53 4.12 -9.81 -9.14
C GLN A 53 2.80 -10.10 -9.84
N GLY A 54 2.74 -9.80 -11.14
CA GLY A 54 1.54 -9.97 -11.94
C GLY A 54 0.67 -8.72 -11.94
N GLU A 55 -0.58 -8.89 -12.31
CA GLU A 55 -1.58 -7.81 -12.36
C GLU A 55 -2.39 -7.79 -11.08
N PHE A 56 -2.61 -6.59 -10.55
CA PHE A 56 -3.58 -6.39 -9.48
C PHE A 56 -4.96 -6.09 -10.07
N VAL A 57 -5.91 -5.74 -9.22
CA VAL A 57 -7.27 -5.39 -9.66
C VAL A 57 -7.36 -3.91 -10.03
N TRP A 58 -8.25 -3.58 -10.96
CA TRP A 58 -8.65 -2.20 -11.21
C TRP A 58 -9.44 -1.69 -10.00
N HIS A 59 -9.02 -0.58 -9.43
CA HIS A 59 -9.68 0.00 -8.26
C HIS A 59 -9.38 1.50 -8.14
N ASP A 60 -10.11 2.16 -7.25
CA ASP A 60 -9.82 3.51 -6.81
C ASP A 60 -10.01 3.62 -5.30
N HIS A 61 -9.54 4.72 -4.74
CA HIS A 61 -9.77 5.10 -3.35
C HIS A 61 -10.53 6.42 -3.38
N ALA A 62 -11.82 6.40 -2.99
CA ALA A 62 -12.70 7.55 -3.12
C ALA A 62 -12.25 8.74 -2.25
N ALA A 63 -11.63 8.48 -1.11
CA ALA A 63 -11.31 9.49 -0.11
C ALA A 63 -9.81 9.64 0.18
N GLU A 64 -8.94 8.78 -0.35
CA GLU A 64 -7.52 8.75 0.00
C GLU A 64 -6.64 8.88 -1.23
N ASP A 65 -5.59 9.69 -1.12
CA ASP A 65 -4.45 9.64 -2.04
C ASP A 65 -3.58 8.45 -1.61
N GLU A 66 -2.92 7.80 -2.56
CA GLU A 66 -2.02 6.68 -2.28
C GLU A 66 -0.68 6.92 -2.97
N LEU A 67 0.41 6.91 -2.18
CA LEU A 67 1.75 7.07 -2.72
C LEU A 67 2.41 5.71 -2.86
N PHE A 68 2.88 5.41 -4.08
CA PHE A 68 3.69 4.25 -4.40
C PHE A 68 5.16 4.64 -4.43
N LEU A 69 6.02 3.91 -3.73
CA LEU A 69 7.48 4.05 -3.79
C LEU A 69 8.08 2.69 -4.12
N VAL A 70 8.75 2.57 -5.26
CA VAL A 70 9.41 1.32 -5.63
C VAL A 70 10.76 1.22 -4.93
N LEU A 71 10.98 0.10 -4.26
CA LEU A 71 12.23 -0.21 -3.56
C LEU A 71 13.14 -1.08 -4.44
N ARG A 72 12.57 -2.01 -5.19
CA ARG A 72 13.29 -2.90 -6.10
C ARG A 72 12.36 -3.34 -7.24
N GLY A 73 12.91 -3.45 -8.44
CA GLY A 73 12.15 -3.85 -9.62
C GLY A 73 11.49 -2.67 -10.33
N ARG A 74 10.51 -2.95 -11.16
CA ARG A 74 9.75 -1.95 -11.93
C ARG A 74 8.27 -2.19 -11.79
N LEU A 75 7.53 -1.16 -11.41
CA LEU A 75 6.09 -1.20 -11.29
C LEU A 75 5.46 -0.30 -12.34
N ARG A 76 4.50 -0.84 -13.10
CA ARG A 76 3.66 -0.03 -13.98
C ARG A 76 2.33 0.24 -13.30
N LEU A 77 1.89 1.49 -13.33
CA LEU A 77 0.55 1.88 -12.90
C LEU A 77 -0.25 2.22 -14.16
N ASP A 78 -1.26 1.41 -14.44
CA ASP A 78 -2.20 1.67 -15.52
C ASP A 78 -3.35 2.53 -15.00
N PHE A 79 -3.82 3.45 -15.82
CA PHE A 79 -4.93 4.36 -15.48
C PHE A 79 -5.98 4.30 -16.59
N GLU A 80 -7.25 4.53 -16.23
CA GLU A 80 -8.31 4.65 -17.25
C GLU A 80 -8.29 6.01 -17.96
N ASP A 81 -7.94 7.07 -17.24
CA ASP A 81 -8.10 8.45 -17.70
C ASP A 81 -6.81 9.14 -18.12
N ARG A 82 -5.69 8.45 -18.08
CA ARG A 82 -4.36 9.01 -18.39
C ARG A 82 -3.38 7.92 -18.80
N PRO A 83 -2.23 8.31 -19.42
CA PRO A 83 -1.20 7.33 -19.78
C PRO A 83 -0.65 6.61 -18.55
N ALA A 84 -0.26 5.35 -18.74
CA ALA A 84 0.43 4.57 -17.71
C ALA A 84 1.77 5.20 -17.36
N VAL A 85 2.19 5.02 -16.11
CA VAL A 85 3.52 5.41 -15.64
C VAL A 85 4.26 4.17 -15.16
N THR A 86 5.59 4.20 -15.28
CA THR A 86 6.46 3.14 -14.78
C THR A 86 7.42 3.71 -13.76
N LEU A 87 7.51 3.06 -12.61
CA LEU A 87 8.39 3.45 -11.50
C LEU A 87 9.54 2.45 -11.41
N GLY A 88 10.76 2.96 -11.36
CA GLY A 88 11.94 2.20 -10.99
C GLY A 88 12.34 2.42 -9.53
N PRO A 89 13.43 1.76 -9.05
CA PRO A 89 13.87 1.89 -7.67
C PRO A 89 14.12 3.34 -7.25
N GLY A 90 13.57 3.72 -6.09
CA GLY A 90 13.68 5.07 -5.55
C GLY A 90 12.70 6.08 -6.15
N GLU A 91 11.88 5.68 -7.12
CA GLU A 91 10.88 6.56 -7.71
C GLU A 91 9.53 6.38 -7.02
N CYS A 92 8.78 7.46 -6.89
CA CYS A 92 7.46 7.44 -6.31
C CYS A 92 6.44 8.14 -7.21
N TYR A 93 5.18 7.77 -7.01
CA TYR A 93 4.04 8.40 -7.69
C TYR A 93 2.86 8.45 -6.72
N ALA A 94 2.27 9.62 -6.56
CA ALA A 94 1.06 9.77 -5.76
C ALA A 94 -0.16 9.63 -6.68
N VAL A 95 -0.93 8.57 -6.47
CA VAL A 95 -2.21 8.38 -7.17
C VAL A 95 -3.26 9.20 -6.44
N PRO A 96 -3.87 10.21 -7.10
CA PRO A 96 -4.90 11.02 -6.47
C PRO A 96 -6.14 10.20 -6.13
N ARG A 97 -6.86 10.62 -5.10
CA ARG A 97 -8.16 10.02 -4.77
C ARG A 97 -9.08 10.03 -5.97
N GLY A 98 -9.89 9.00 -6.10
CA GLY A 98 -10.86 8.84 -7.17
C GLY A 98 -10.29 8.44 -8.53
N VAL A 99 -8.98 8.32 -8.66
CA VAL A 99 -8.34 7.93 -9.92
C VAL A 99 -8.26 6.41 -10.01
N ARG A 100 -8.98 5.85 -10.97
CA ARG A 100 -9.02 4.40 -11.19
C ARG A 100 -7.72 3.92 -11.79
N HIS A 101 -7.11 2.93 -11.16
CA HIS A 101 -5.77 2.45 -11.53
C HIS A 101 -5.62 0.95 -11.30
N ARG A 102 -4.58 0.39 -11.94
CA ARG A 102 -4.21 -1.01 -11.80
C ARG A 102 -2.69 -1.13 -11.75
N PRO A 103 -2.10 -1.55 -10.62
CA PRO A 103 -0.67 -1.89 -10.56
C PRO A 103 -0.38 -3.18 -11.32
N VAL A 104 0.73 -3.16 -12.08
CA VAL A 104 1.20 -4.33 -12.84
C VAL A 104 2.70 -4.48 -12.65
N ALA A 105 3.15 -5.68 -12.26
CA ALA A 105 4.54 -6.03 -12.09
C ALA A 105 4.86 -7.25 -12.94
N GLU A 106 5.60 -7.09 -14.04
CA GLU A 106 5.97 -8.22 -14.91
C GLU A 106 6.90 -9.21 -14.21
N ALA A 107 7.78 -8.70 -13.35
CA ALA A 107 8.63 -9.49 -12.46
C ALA A 107 8.40 -9.02 -11.02
N GLU A 108 8.96 -9.73 -10.04
CA GLU A 108 8.80 -9.37 -8.63
C GLU A 108 9.23 -7.92 -8.36
N VAL A 109 8.38 -7.19 -7.66
CA VAL A 109 8.64 -5.83 -7.20
C VAL A 109 8.49 -5.77 -5.69
N LEU A 110 9.43 -5.08 -5.04
CA LEU A 110 9.30 -4.68 -3.64
C LEU A 110 8.91 -3.20 -3.60
N LEU A 111 7.84 -2.89 -2.88
CA LEU A 111 7.35 -1.52 -2.83
C LEU A 111 6.92 -1.10 -1.43
N ALA A 112 6.89 0.21 -1.22
CA ALA A 112 6.30 0.83 -0.05
C ALA A 112 5.09 1.66 -0.49
N LEU A 113 4.11 1.74 0.39
CA LEU A 113 2.89 2.51 0.20
C LEU A 113 2.73 3.46 1.39
N PHE A 114 2.39 4.71 1.10
CA PHE A 114 2.05 5.69 2.15
C PHE A 114 0.62 6.10 1.93
N GLU A 115 -0.24 5.87 2.93
CA GLU A 115 -1.67 6.11 2.82
C GLU A 115 -2.31 6.28 4.19
N PRO A 116 -3.47 6.93 4.29
CA PRO A 116 -4.18 7.03 5.55
C PRO A 116 -4.43 5.67 6.20
N ALA A 117 -4.42 5.63 7.52
CA ALA A 117 -4.49 4.38 8.29
C ALA A 117 -5.71 3.51 7.96
N ALA A 118 -6.83 4.13 7.56
CA ALA A 118 -8.06 3.40 7.22
C ALA A 118 -8.13 2.92 5.76
N THR A 119 -7.10 3.17 4.94
CA THR A 119 -7.15 2.84 3.51
C THR A 119 -7.19 1.34 3.30
N ARG A 120 -8.21 0.88 2.54
CA ARG A 120 -8.29 -0.49 2.05
C ARG A 120 -7.47 -0.61 0.77
N HIS A 121 -6.52 -1.55 0.72
CA HIS A 121 -5.55 -1.62 -0.39
C HIS A 121 -6.18 -1.96 -1.75
N THR A 122 -7.36 -2.55 -1.77
CA THR A 122 -8.12 -2.82 -3.01
C THR A 122 -9.24 -1.79 -3.25
N GLY A 123 -9.24 -0.66 -2.52
CA GLY A 123 -10.31 0.32 -2.59
C GLY A 123 -11.64 -0.28 -2.15
N ASP A 124 -12.72 -0.03 -2.92
CA ASP A 124 -14.05 -0.60 -2.64
C ASP A 124 -14.24 -1.99 -3.27
N VAL A 125 -13.26 -2.48 -4.03
CA VAL A 125 -13.31 -3.80 -4.64
C VAL A 125 -12.86 -4.85 -3.63
N VAL A 126 -13.68 -5.89 -3.40
CA VAL A 126 -13.34 -7.00 -2.51
C VAL A 126 -13.05 -8.23 -3.37
N THR A 127 -11.85 -8.79 -3.23
CA THR A 127 -11.39 -9.97 -3.96
C THR A 127 -10.69 -10.93 -2.98
N ASP A 128 -10.22 -12.08 -3.49
CA ASP A 128 -9.37 -12.99 -2.72
C ASP A 128 -8.04 -12.38 -2.30
N ARG A 129 -7.62 -11.27 -2.94
CA ARG A 129 -6.41 -10.52 -2.59
C ARG A 129 -6.64 -9.42 -1.55
N THR A 130 -7.90 -9.13 -1.21
CA THR A 130 -8.21 -8.08 -0.23
C THR A 130 -7.75 -8.50 1.17
N ARG A 131 -7.05 -7.58 1.84
CA ARG A 131 -6.64 -7.74 3.24
C ARG A 131 -7.24 -6.62 4.06
N THR A 132 -7.79 -6.94 5.23
CA THR A 132 -8.30 -5.94 6.17
C THR A 132 -7.16 -5.12 6.74
N VAL A 133 -7.47 -3.94 7.32
CA VAL A 133 -6.48 -3.14 8.03
C VAL A 133 -5.85 -3.95 9.16
N ALA A 134 -6.66 -4.74 9.89
CA ALA A 134 -6.14 -5.60 10.96
C ALA A 134 -5.13 -6.62 10.43
N GLU A 135 -5.41 -7.27 9.29
CA GLU A 135 -4.47 -8.20 8.65
C GLU A 135 -3.18 -7.50 8.21
N GLN A 136 -3.28 -6.26 7.71
CA GLN A 136 -2.12 -5.46 7.31
C GLN A 136 -1.26 -5.04 8.52
N LEU A 137 -1.86 -4.99 9.70
CA LEU A 137 -1.15 -4.73 10.96
C LEU A 137 -0.49 -6.00 11.52
N GLY A 138 -0.69 -7.14 10.88
CA GLY A 138 -0.10 -8.41 11.30
C GLY A 138 -0.94 -9.20 12.31
N ALA A 139 -2.19 -8.82 12.44
CA ALA A 139 -3.11 -9.54 13.33
C ALA A 139 -3.77 -10.73 12.65
#